data_8bbd61da6b1f7a27cd3828364b5b2553
#
_entry.id   8bbd61da6b1f7a27cd3828364b5b2553
#
_cell.length_a   1.000
_cell.length_b   1.000
_cell.length_c   1.000
_cell.angle_alpha   90.00
_cell.angle_beta   90.00
_cell.angle_gamma   90.00
#
_symmetry.space_group_name_H-M   'P 1'
#
loop_
_entity.id
_entity.type
_entity.pdbx_description
1 polymer ?
#
loop_
_entity_poly.entity_id
_entity_poly.type
_entity_poly.pdbx_seq_one_letter_code
_entity_poly.pdbx_strand_id
1 'polypeptide(L)'
;QQGVIDGAENNELALTNNKHGEVAKYYTYNMHQIIPDMLVGNLKFIQGLDEDELKVFKEAALKSTEVELTEWDKCVEEAKNTAHNEMGVEFIYPDITLFKDKVKNMQQDMIQKNPSIVDIYNHIQEVNKRIGEEK
;
A
#
# COMPACT_ATOMS: atom_id res chain seq x y z
N GLN A 1 15.67 -2.15 -16.57
CA GLN A 1 16.79 -2.96 -17.10
C GLN A 1 17.31 -2.47 -18.46
N GLN A 2 16.49 -1.74 -19.22
CA GLN A 2 16.88 -1.22 -20.55
C GLN A 2 17.39 0.24 -20.52
N GLY A 3 17.51 0.86 -19.35
CA GLY A 3 17.98 2.25 -19.22
C GLY A 3 16.97 3.31 -19.70
N VAL A 4 15.68 2.99 -19.75
CA VAL A 4 14.62 3.91 -20.19
C VAL A 4 14.21 4.86 -19.07
N ILE A 5 14.31 4.39 -17.80
CA ILE A 5 13.99 5.16 -16.60
C ILE A 5 15.09 4.98 -15.57
N ASP A 6 15.28 5.99 -14.72
CA ASP A 6 16.32 6.01 -13.68
C ASP A 6 15.79 5.52 -12.32
N GLY A 7 14.48 5.46 -12.15
CA GLY A 7 13.82 4.99 -10.92
C GLY A 7 12.37 4.63 -11.16
N ALA A 8 11.79 3.90 -10.20
CA ALA A 8 10.38 3.54 -10.18
C ALA A 8 9.91 3.45 -8.73
N GLU A 9 8.61 3.55 -8.50
CA GLU A 9 8.00 3.24 -7.21
C GLU A 9 7.32 1.88 -7.28
N ASN A 10 7.39 1.13 -6.22
CA ASN A 10 6.65 -0.13 -6.03
C ASN A 10 6.83 -0.61 -4.58
N ASN A 11 6.08 -1.66 -4.19
CA ASN A 11 6.31 -2.35 -2.92
C ASN A 11 7.56 -3.22 -2.96
N GLU A 12 7.99 -3.73 -1.81
CA GLU A 12 9.22 -4.50 -1.62
C GLU A 12 9.25 -5.79 -2.45
N LEU A 13 8.08 -6.42 -2.67
CA LEU A 13 7.98 -7.67 -3.44
C LEU A 13 8.45 -7.50 -4.88
N ALA A 14 8.40 -6.29 -5.43
CA ALA A 14 8.89 -6.01 -6.77
C ALA A 14 10.42 -6.17 -6.88
N LEU A 15 11.15 -6.01 -5.79
CA LEU A 15 12.61 -6.21 -5.78
C LEU A 15 12.98 -7.64 -6.15
N THR A 16 12.22 -8.62 -5.66
CA THR A 16 12.43 -10.05 -5.89
C THR A 16 11.59 -10.58 -7.04
N ASN A 17 10.26 -10.46 -6.98
CA ASN A 17 9.34 -11.07 -7.94
C ASN A 17 9.48 -10.49 -9.35
N ASN A 18 9.71 -9.17 -9.46
CA ASN A 18 9.95 -8.49 -10.73
C ASN A 18 11.44 -8.27 -11.01
N LYS A 19 12.34 -8.77 -10.16
CA LYS A 19 13.78 -8.67 -10.28
C LYS A 19 14.29 -7.22 -10.37
N HIS A 20 13.58 -6.28 -9.77
CA HIS A 20 14.03 -4.88 -9.74
C HIS A 20 15.34 -4.74 -8.96
N GLY A 21 15.57 -5.53 -7.91
CA GLY A 21 16.79 -5.54 -7.12
C GLY A 21 18.07 -5.91 -7.91
N GLU A 22 17.96 -6.50 -9.10
CA GLU A 22 19.12 -6.75 -9.95
C GLU A 22 19.76 -5.44 -10.45
N VAL A 23 18.94 -4.39 -10.65
CA VAL A 23 19.38 -3.10 -11.23
C VAL A 23 19.19 -1.91 -10.29
N ALA A 24 18.17 -1.93 -9.42
CA ALA A 24 17.92 -0.90 -8.41
C ALA A 24 18.60 -1.29 -7.10
N LYS A 25 19.64 -0.56 -6.72
CA LYS A 25 20.45 -0.86 -5.51
C LYS A 25 20.05 -0.06 -4.29
N TYR A 26 19.11 0.86 -4.43
CA TYR A 26 18.58 1.68 -3.35
C TYR A 26 17.06 1.61 -3.32
N TYR A 27 16.50 1.32 -2.15
CA TYR A 27 15.05 1.35 -1.91
C TYR A 27 14.75 2.33 -0.78
N THR A 28 13.98 3.38 -1.09
CA THR A 28 13.72 4.48 -0.16
C THR A 28 12.28 4.49 0.32
N TYR A 29 12.09 4.40 1.64
CA TYR A 29 10.78 4.48 2.29
C TYR A 29 10.35 5.94 2.46
N ASN A 30 9.82 6.54 1.41
CA ASN A 30 9.33 7.91 1.45
C ASN A 30 7.86 8.03 1.88
N MET A 31 7.17 6.90 2.10
CA MET A 31 5.80 6.81 2.62
C MET A 31 4.79 7.72 1.87
N HIS A 32 4.93 7.79 0.53
CA HIS A 32 4.18 8.75 -0.28
C HIS A 32 2.73 8.35 -0.53
N GLN A 33 2.41 7.08 -0.43
CA GLN A 33 1.04 6.58 -0.62
C GLN A 33 0.78 5.27 0.13
N ILE A 34 -0.50 5.00 0.39
CA ILE A 34 -1.01 3.71 0.82
C ILE A 34 -2.09 3.31 -0.18
N ILE A 35 -1.94 2.16 -0.82
CA ILE A 35 -2.93 1.62 -1.76
C ILE A 35 -3.59 0.42 -1.08
N PRO A 36 -4.87 0.52 -0.69
CA PRO A 36 -5.58 -0.61 -0.10
C PRO A 36 -5.96 -1.61 -1.20
N ASP A 37 -5.66 -2.87 -0.99
CA ASP A 37 -6.23 -3.95 -1.78
C ASP A 37 -7.66 -4.23 -1.35
N MET A 38 -8.54 -4.50 -2.31
CA MET A 38 -9.96 -4.73 -2.07
C MET A 38 -10.42 -6.03 -2.70
N LEU A 39 -10.98 -6.92 -1.88
CA LEU A 39 -11.70 -8.08 -2.39
C LEU A 39 -13.08 -7.64 -2.88
N VAL A 40 -13.31 -7.75 -4.18
CA VAL A 40 -14.58 -7.31 -4.81
C VAL A 40 -15.32 -8.49 -5.41
N GLY A 41 -16.66 -8.41 -5.38
CA GLY A 41 -17.54 -9.43 -5.96
C GLY A 41 -18.54 -8.81 -6.93
N ASN A 42 -19.03 -9.62 -7.87
CA ASN A 42 -20.10 -9.20 -8.77
C ASN A 42 -21.41 -9.01 -7.99
N LEU A 43 -21.99 -7.81 -8.03
CA LEU A 43 -23.21 -7.47 -7.27
C LEU A 43 -24.38 -8.40 -7.55
N LYS A 44 -24.64 -8.73 -8.82
CA LYS A 44 -25.76 -9.61 -9.20
C LYS A 44 -25.57 -11.03 -8.68
N PHE A 45 -24.33 -11.52 -8.69
CA PHE A 45 -23.99 -12.82 -8.11
C PHE A 45 -24.27 -12.81 -6.61
N ILE A 46 -23.74 -11.83 -5.88
CA ILE A 46 -23.92 -11.72 -4.42
C ILE A 46 -25.39 -11.56 -4.03
N GLN A 47 -26.18 -10.80 -4.80
CA GLN A 47 -27.62 -10.62 -4.57
C GLN A 47 -28.47 -11.86 -4.93
N GLY A 48 -27.92 -12.79 -5.71
CA GLY A 48 -28.58 -14.04 -6.08
C GLY A 48 -28.35 -15.18 -5.09
N LEU A 49 -27.45 -15.00 -4.11
CA LEU A 49 -27.19 -15.99 -3.05
C LEU A 49 -28.33 -15.99 -2.03
N ASP A 50 -28.69 -17.16 -1.52
CA ASP A 50 -29.55 -17.26 -0.35
C ASP A 50 -28.81 -16.84 0.95
N GLU A 51 -29.53 -16.80 2.08
CA GLU A 51 -28.97 -16.33 3.35
C GLU A 51 -27.80 -17.21 3.85
N ASP A 52 -27.90 -18.52 3.70
CA ASP A 52 -26.89 -19.48 4.14
C ASP A 52 -25.64 -19.40 3.24
N GLU A 53 -25.83 -19.34 1.93
CA GLU A 53 -24.78 -19.16 0.95
C GLU A 53 -24.04 -17.81 1.16
N LEU A 54 -24.80 -16.72 1.37
CA LEU A 54 -24.23 -15.41 1.62
C LEU A 54 -23.40 -15.38 2.90
N LYS A 55 -23.85 -16.08 3.95
CA LYS A 55 -23.11 -16.20 5.21
C LYS A 55 -21.77 -16.90 4.99
N VAL A 56 -21.79 -18.08 4.34
CA VAL A 56 -20.56 -18.83 4.03
C VAL A 56 -19.61 -18.01 3.18
N PHE A 57 -20.14 -17.28 2.19
CA PHE A 57 -19.33 -16.41 1.33
C PHE A 57 -18.64 -15.29 2.10
N LYS A 58 -19.35 -14.63 3.01
CA LYS A 58 -18.79 -13.59 3.87
C LYS A 58 -17.73 -14.13 4.84
N GLU A 59 -17.98 -15.27 5.45
CA GLU A 59 -17.02 -15.92 6.36
C GLU A 59 -15.73 -16.32 5.61
N ALA A 60 -15.86 -16.88 4.40
CA ALA A 60 -14.74 -17.22 3.55
C ALA A 60 -13.93 -15.98 3.12
N ALA A 61 -14.61 -14.89 2.77
CA ALA A 61 -13.98 -13.62 2.40
C ALA A 61 -13.18 -13.02 3.58
N LEU A 62 -13.77 -13.00 4.78
CA LEU A 62 -13.07 -12.54 5.99
C LEU A 62 -11.85 -13.41 6.28
N LYS A 63 -12.00 -14.73 6.19
CA LYS A 63 -10.88 -15.65 6.42
C LYS A 63 -9.77 -15.50 5.39
N SER A 64 -10.12 -15.26 4.13
CA SER A 64 -9.16 -14.94 3.06
C SER A 64 -8.35 -13.68 3.39
N THR A 65 -9.01 -12.62 3.88
CA THR A 65 -8.34 -11.38 4.29
C THR A 65 -7.37 -11.60 5.46
N GLU A 66 -7.76 -12.39 6.48
CA GLU A 66 -6.87 -12.71 7.61
C GLU A 66 -5.61 -13.46 7.15
N VAL A 67 -5.76 -14.40 6.24
CA VAL A 67 -4.64 -15.17 5.69
C VAL A 67 -3.75 -14.27 4.84
N GLU A 68 -4.34 -13.44 3.99
CA GLU A 68 -3.62 -12.51 3.12
C GLU A 68 -2.75 -11.55 3.94
N LEU A 69 -3.29 -10.90 4.97
CA LEU A 69 -2.54 -10.00 5.84
C LEU A 69 -1.32 -10.68 6.47
N THR A 70 -1.49 -11.91 6.94
CA THR A 70 -0.41 -12.68 7.57
C THR A 70 0.68 -13.06 6.56
N GLU A 71 0.28 -13.53 5.39
CA GLU A 71 1.24 -13.94 4.35
C GLU A 71 1.90 -12.73 3.68
N TRP A 72 1.21 -11.59 3.58
CA TRP A 72 1.79 -10.35 3.07
C TRP A 72 2.99 -9.91 3.90
N ASP A 73 2.83 -9.78 5.22
CA ASP A 73 3.92 -9.38 6.12
C ASP A 73 5.12 -10.32 6.02
N LYS A 74 4.87 -11.62 5.97
CA LYS A 74 5.90 -12.63 5.79
C LYS A 74 6.62 -12.51 4.45
N CYS A 75 5.87 -12.36 3.35
CA CYS A 75 6.45 -12.20 2.02
C CYS A 75 7.28 -10.91 1.91
N VAL A 76 6.84 -9.81 2.54
CA VAL A 76 7.60 -8.55 2.59
C VAL A 76 8.94 -8.75 3.30
N GLU A 77 8.95 -9.39 4.48
CA GLU A 77 10.19 -9.64 5.21
C GLU A 77 11.14 -10.58 4.44
N GLU A 78 10.62 -11.62 3.81
CA GLU A 78 11.41 -12.52 2.94
C GLU A 78 12.00 -11.76 1.74
N ALA A 79 11.21 -10.91 1.08
CA ALA A 79 11.67 -10.10 -0.04
C ALA A 79 12.76 -9.10 0.36
N LYS A 80 12.61 -8.44 1.52
CA LYS A 80 13.62 -7.51 2.07
C LYS A 80 14.93 -8.25 2.37
N ASN A 81 14.84 -9.40 3.02
CA ASN A 81 16.02 -10.22 3.34
C ASN A 81 16.74 -10.68 2.07
N THR A 82 16.02 -11.20 1.09
CA THR A 82 16.58 -11.62 -0.20
C THR A 82 17.20 -10.43 -0.96
N ALA A 83 16.47 -9.31 -1.05
CA ALA A 83 16.96 -8.12 -1.73
C ALA A 83 18.24 -7.57 -1.08
N HIS A 84 18.31 -7.54 0.24
CA HIS A 84 19.49 -7.08 0.96
C HIS A 84 20.67 -8.03 0.83
N ASN A 85 20.47 -9.31 1.17
CA ASN A 85 21.54 -10.27 1.32
C ASN A 85 22.07 -10.85 0.00
N GLU A 86 21.18 -11.02 -0.99
CA GLU A 86 21.51 -11.70 -2.24
C GLU A 86 21.63 -10.73 -3.41
N MET A 87 20.85 -9.61 -3.40
CA MET A 87 20.85 -8.64 -4.50
C MET A 87 21.65 -7.37 -4.17
N GLY A 88 22.09 -7.18 -2.92
CA GLY A 88 22.86 -6.03 -2.48
C GLY A 88 22.05 -4.71 -2.50
N VAL A 89 20.74 -4.79 -2.20
CA VAL A 89 19.87 -3.62 -2.10
C VAL A 89 20.04 -2.98 -0.72
N GLU A 90 20.26 -1.67 -0.70
CA GLU A 90 20.30 -0.85 0.50
C GLU A 90 18.93 -0.21 0.76
N PHE A 91 18.39 -0.40 1.97
CA PHE A 91 17.11 0.19 2.40
C PHE A 91 17.36 1.50 3.15
N ILE A 92 16.77 2.59 2.63
CA ILE A 92 16.96 3.95 3.14
C ILE A 92 15.68 4.42 3.83
N TYR A 93 15.82 4.90 5.07
CA TYR A 93 14.73 5.43 5.90
C TYR A 93 14.96 6.95 6.12
N PRO A 94 14.51 7.81 5.21
CA PRO A 94 14.73 9.24 5.27
C PRO A 94 13.82 9.93 6.29
N ASP A 95 14.13 11.17 6.62
CA ASP A 95 13.18 12.05 7.32
C ASP A 95 11.99 12.37 6.41
N ILE A 96 10.83 11.77 6.73
CA ILE A 96 9.60 11.88 5.96
C ILE A 96 9.03 13.31 5.96
N THR A 97 9.35 14.13 6.96
CA THR A 97 8.86 15.50 7.04
C THR A 97 9.28 16.33 5.84
N LEU A 98 10.48 16.09 5.32
CA LEU A 98 10.99 16.77 4.12
C LEU A 98 10.15 16.48 2.88
N PHE A 99 9.61 15.26 2.74
CA PHE A 99 8.72 14.87 1.65
C PHE A 99 7.32 15.47 1.85
N LYS A 100 6.78 15.38 3.08
CA LYS A 100 5.46 15.93 3.42
C LYS A 100 5.37 17.43 3.14
N ASP A 101 6.40 18.18 3.50
CA ASP A 101 6.44 19.63 3.27
C ASP A 101 6.43 19.98 1.78
N LYS A 102 7.05 19.17 0.92
CA LYS A 102 7.04 19.38 -0.52
C LYS A 102 5.67 19.18 -1.19
N VAL A 103 4.84 18.30 -0.63
CA VAL A 103 3.52 17.97 -1.21
C VAL A 103 2.35 18.72 -0.56
N LYS A 104 2.59 19.46 0.51
CA LYS A 104 1.56 20.18 1.27
C LYS A 104 0.68 21.09 0.39
N ASN A 105 1.30 21.88 -0.46
CA ASN A 105 0.56 22.79 -1.36
C ASN A 105 -0.22 22.01 -2.43
N MET A 106 0.34 20.92 -2.95
CA MET A 106 -0.34 20.04 -3.91
C MET A 106 -1.62 19.43 -3.33
N GLN A 107 -1.59 18.98 -2.09
CA GLN A 107 -2.77 18.44 -1.40
C GLN A 107 -3.86 19.52 -1.24
N GLN A 108 -3.48 20.73 -0.83
CA GLN A 108 -4.41 21.86 -0.72
C GLN A 108 -5.05 22.23 -2.08
N ASP A 109 -4.24 22.30 -3.12
CA ASP A 109 -4.73 22.57 -4.47
C ASP A 109 -5.70 21.49 -4.97
N MET A 110 -5.41 20.21 -4.66
CA MET A 110 -6.29 19.09 -5.01
C MET A 110 -7.65 19.20 -4.34
N ILE A 111 -7.69 19.52 -3.04
CA ILE A 111 -8.91 19.67 -2.25
C ILE A 111 -9.75 20.82 -2.80
N GLN A 112 -9.13 21.96 -3.11
CA GLN A 112 -9.82 23.11 -3.68
C GLN A 112 -10.43 22.82 -5.06
N LYS A 113 -9.72 22.07 -5.89
CA LYS A 113 -10.19 21.70 -7.25
C LYS A 113 -11.22 20.58 -7.25
N ASN A 114 -11.27 19.77 -6.18
CA ASN A 114 -12.15 18.61 -6.09
C ASN A 114 -12.93 18.60 -4.77
N PRO A 115 -13.98 19.42 -4.63
CA PRO A 115 -14.74 19.50 -3.37
C PRO A 115 -15.32 18.15 -2.89
N SER A 116 -15.55 17.20 -3.79
CA SER A 116 -16.09 15.88 -3.46
C SER A 116 -15.17 15.01 -2.60
N ILE A 117 -13.86 15.33 -2.53
CA ILE A 117 -12.90 14.57 -1.72
C ILE A 117 -12.68 15.19 -0.34
N VAL A 118 -13.26 16.35 -0.03
CA VAL A 118 -13.03 17.08 1.22
C VAL A 118 -13.37 16.24 2.45
N ASP A 119 -14.53 15.59 2.43
CA ASP A 119 -15.01 14.78 3.56
C ASP A 119 -14.09 13.58 3.81
N ILE A 120 -13.67 12.89 2.73
CA ILE A 120 -12.73 11.77 2.80
C ILE A 120 -11.37 12.26 3.35
N TYR A 121 -10.87 13.37 2.82
CA TYR A 121 -9.61 13.95 3.30
C TYR A 121 -9.67 14.29 4.79
N ASN A 122 -10.71 14.99 5.24
CA ASN A 122 -10.88 15.35 6.64
C ASN A 122 -10.95 14.11 7.53
N HIS A 123 -11.70 13.09 7.12
CA HIS A 123 -11.79 11.83 7.87
C HIS A 123 -10.43 11.12 8.00
N ILE A 124 -9.64 11.09 6.93
CA ILE A 124 -8.26 10.56 6.97
C ILE A 124 -7.40 11.35 7.97
N GLN A 125 -7.50 12.69 7.98
CA GLN A 125 -6.74 13.51 8.93
C GLN A 125 -7.15 13.25 10.39
N GLU A 126 -8.44 13.07 10.66
CA GLU A 126 -8.94 12.72 12.00
C GLU A 126 -8.42 11.35 12.46
N VAL A 127 -8.44 10.35 11.59
CA VAL A 127 -7.90 9.01 11.88
C VAL A 127 -6.40 9.08 12.15
N ASN A 128 -5.64 9.80 11.32
CA ASN A 128 -4.20 9.96 11.50
C ASN A 128 -3.85 10.64 12.83
N LYS A 129 -4.64 11.66 13.22
CA LYS A 129 -4.47 12.33 14.52
C LYS A 129 -4.69 11.37 15.67
N ARG A 130 -5.79 10.61 15.65
CA ARG A 130 -6.13 9.62 16.69
C ARG A 130 -5.03 8.55 16.85
N ILE A 131 -4.57 7.96 15.72
CA ILE A 131 -3.49 6.95 15.75
C ILE A 131 -2.16 7.55 16.23
N GLY A 132 -1.90 8.82 15.94
CA GLY A 132 -0.72 9.52 16.41
C GLY A 132 -0.73 9.85 17.92
N GLU A 133 -1.91 9.98 18.51
CA GLU A 133 -2.10 10.21 19.96
C GLU A 133 -2.06 8.90 20.78
N GLU A 134 -2.27 7.75 20.16
CA GLU A 134 -2.24 6.42 20.81
C GLU A 134 -0.81 5.80 20.87
N LYS A 135 0.20 6.46 20.29
CA LYS A 135 1.62 6.05 20.30
C LYS A 135 2.46 6.91 21.22
#